data_ec4d544add9a13dfac1198cc09688deb
#
_entry.id   ec4d544add9a13dfac1198cc09688deb
#
_cell.length_a   1.000
_cell.length_b   1.000
_cell.length_c   1.000
_cell.angle_alpha   90.00
_cell.angle_beta   90.00
_cell.angle_gamma   90.00
#
_symmetry.space_group_name_H-M   'P 1'
#
loop_
_entity.id
_entity.type
_entity.pdbx_description
1 polymer ?
#
loop_
_entity_poly.entity_id
_entity_poly.type
_entity_poly.pdbx_seq_one_letter_code
_entity_poly.pdbx_strand_id
1 'polypeptide(L)' 'MPKVSISKHKNYCIVSAFNEDKPEMVEAVGNLLSEGWMLAGGIASSSSVLFQALHYINE' A
#
# COMPACT_ATOMS: atom_id res chain seq x y z
N MET A 1 -15.81 -2.11 -8.28
CA MET A 1 -14.49 -2.74 -8.16
C MET A 1 -13.52 -1.79 -7.51
N PRO A 2 -12.81 -2.23 -6.50
CA PRO A 2 -11.80 -1.35 -5.90
C PRO A 2 -10.67 -1.12 -6.88
N LYS A 3 -10.19 0.11 -6.94
CA LYS A 3 -9.06 0.47 -7.78
C LYS A 3 -7.73 0.14 -7.10
N VAL A 4 -7.78 -0.08 -5.80
CA VAL A 4 -6.61 -0.37 -5.00
C VAL A 4 -6.88 -1.64 -4.22
N SER A 5 -5.91 -2.53 -4.21
CA SER A 5 -6.02 -3.79 -3.49
C SER A 5 -5.10 -3.73 -2.27
N ILE A 6 -5.64 -4.07 -1.11
CA ILE A 6 -4.88 -4.06 0.12
C ILE A 6 -4.95 -5.45 0.73
N SER A 7 -3.78 -6.06 0.93
CA SER A 7 -3.68 -7.37 1.56
C SER A 7 -2.97 -7.20 2.89
N LYS A 8 -3.66 -7.48 3.98
CA LYS A 8 -3.12 -7.34 5.33
C LYS A 8 -3.01 -8.69 6.00
N HIS A 9 -1.95 -8.84 6.76
CA HIS A 9 -1.79 -10.02 7.62
C HIS A 9 -0.98 -9.61 8.84
N LYS A 10 -1.64 -9.60 10.00
CA LYS A 10 -1.01 -9.20 11.24
C LYS A 10 -0.45 -7.78 11.10
N ASN A 11 0.88 -7.64 11.16
CA ASN A 11 1.51 -6.32 11.12
C ASN A 11 2.22 -6.05 9.79
N TYR A 12 1.77 -6.69 8.74
CA TYR A 12 2.35 -6.48 7.42
C TYR A 12 1.23 -6.34 6.39
N CYS A 13 1.41 -5.44 5.43
CA CYS A 13 0.43 -5.34 4.37
C CYS A 13 1.09 -4.91 3.07
N ILE A 14 0.44 -5.26 1.97
CA ILE A 14 0.88 -4.87 0.64
C ILE A 14 -0.29 -4.18 -0.04
N VAL A 15 -0.03 -2.99 -0.55
CA VAL A 15 -1.00 -2.21 -1.31
C VAL A 15 -0.59 -2.26 -2.77
N SER A 16 -1.52 -2.58 -3.64
CA SER A 16 -1.23 -2.60 -5.08
C SER A 16 -2.31 -1.86 -5.84
N ALA A 17 -1.91 -1.31 -6.98
CA ALA A 17 -2.83 -0.58 -7.84
C ALA A 17 -2.23 -0.52 -9.24
N PHE A 18 -3.09 -0.31 -10.24
CA PHE A 18 -2.61 -0.07 -11.59
C PHE A 18 -2.01 1.34 -11.68
N ASN A 19 -1.10 1.54 -12.64
CA ASN A 19 -0.44 2.83 -12.81
C ASN A 19 -1.44 3.97 -12.94
N GLU A 20 -2.53 3.74 -13.62
CA GLU A 20 -3.52 4.80 -13.85
C GLU A 20 -4.28 5.15 -12.57
N ASP A 21 -4.18 4.33 -11.55
CA ASP A 21 -4.86 4.55 -10.27
C ASP A 21 -3.91 5.05 -9.21
N LYS A 22 -2.81 5.68 -9.61
CA LYS A 22 -1.85 6.22 -8.67
C LYS A 22 -2.46 7.15 -7.61
N PRO A 23 -3.35 8.07 -7.99
CA PRO A 23 -3.93 8.96 -6.96
C PRO A 23 -4.66 8.20 -5.87
N GLU A 24 -5.39 7.17 -6.26
CA GLU A 24 -6.11 6.34 -5.29
C GLU A 24 -5.14 5.56 -4.40
N MET A 25 -4.03 5.10 -4.98
CA MET A 25 -3.01 4.40 -4.21
C MET A 25 -2.36 5.32 -3.18
N VAL A 26 -2.04 6.53 -3.59
CA VAL A 26 -1.45 7.52 -2.68
C VAL A 26 -2.39 7.77 -1.51
N GLU A 27 -3.68 7.90 -1.79
CA GLU A 27 -4.67 8.12 -0.75
C GLU A 27 -4.75 6.93 0.20
N ALA A 28 -4.77 5.72 -0.35
CA ALA A 28 -4.85 4.51 0.47
C ALA A 28 -3.63 4.38 1.37
N VAL A 29 -2.44 4.59 0.82
CA VAL A 29 -1.22 4.52 1.61
C VAL A 29 -1.19 5.62 2.66
N GLY A 30 -1.64 6.83 2.30
CA GLY A 30 -1.71 7.91 3.26
C GLY A 30 -2.62 7.59 4.43
N ASN A 31 -3.76 6.97 4.15
CA ASN A 31 -4.68 6.56 5.21
C ASN A 31 -4.04 5.54 6.14
N LEU A 32 -3.30 4.58 5.58
CA LEU A 32 -2.61 3.58 6.39
C LEU A 32 -1.54 4.24 7.26
N LEU A 33 -0.80 5.20 6.72
CA LEU A 33 0.20 5.91 7.52
C LEU A 33 -0.46 6.66 8.67
N SER A 34 -1.66 7.20 8.44
CA SER A 34 -2.41 7.88 9.50
C SER A 34 -2.82 6.91 10.60
N GLU A 35 -2.98 5.63 10.27
CA GLU A 35 -3.37 4.62 11.23
C GLU A 35 -2.20 4.04 12.00
N GLY A 36 -0.98 4.45 11.66
CA GLY A 36 0.20 3.96 12.37
C GLY A 36 1.07 3.01 11.56
N TRP A 37 0.69 2.71 10.33
CA TRP A 37 1.52 1.87 9.47
C TRP A 37 2.74 2.64 9.01
N MET A 38 3.82 1.93 8.72
CA MET A 38 5.06 2.52 8.25
C MET A 38 5.45 1.90 6.93
N LEU A 39 6.08 2.67 6.08
CA LEU A 39 6.54 2.16 4.79
C LEU A 39 7.67 1.15 5.00
N ALA A 40 7.58 0.04 4.28
CA ALA A 40 8.61 -1.01 4.31
C ALA A 40 9.31 -1.02 2.96
N GLY A 41 10.22 -0.08 2.77
CA GLY A 41 10.94 0.04 1.52
C GLY A 41 10.25 0.97 0.55
N GLY A 42 10.77 1.04 -0.65
CA GLY A 42 10.21 1.88 -1.69
C GLY A 42 9.11 1.20 -2.47
N ILE A 43 8.56 1.92 -3.43
CA ILE A 43 7.51 1.38 -4.28
C ILE A 43 8.15 0.50 -5.35
N ALA A 44 7.48 -0.58 -5.68
CA ALA A 44 7.91 -1.48 -6.75
C ALA A 44 6.87 -1.50 -7.85
N SER A 45 7.28 -1.84 -9.04
CA SER A 45 6.33 -1.92 -10.15
C SER A 45 6.62 -3.17 -10.97
N SER A 46 5.56 -3.72 -11.56
CA SER A 46 5.65 -4.86 -12.45
C SER A 46 4.59 -4.68 -13.51
N SER A 47 5.01 -4.59 -14.76
CA SER A 47 4.12 -4.27 -15.86
C SER A 47 3.39 -2.97 -15.58
N SER A 48 2.07 -3.01 -15.42
CA SER A 48 1.28 -1.81 -15.18
C SER A 48 0.81 -1.70 -13.72
N VAL A 49 1.40 -2.47 -12.83
CA VAL A 49 0.93 -2.54 -11.45
C VAL A 49 2.01 -2.01 -10.51
N LEU A 50 1.59 -1.22 -9.55
CA LEU A 50 2.46 -0.67 -8.52
C LEU A 50 2.20 -1.38 -7.21
N PHE A 51 3.25 -1.60 -6.44
CA PHE A 51 3.18 -2.27 -5.15
C PHE A 51 3.88 -1.44 -4.10
N GLN A 52 3.31 -1.38 -2.91
CA GLN A 52 3.93 -0.74 -1.76
C GLN A 52 3.71 -1.61 -0.54
N ALA A 53 4.79 -1.98 0.12
CA ALA A 53 4.71 -2.76 1.34
C ALA A 53 4.74 -1.83 2.54
N LEU A 54 3.99 -2.19 3.57
CA LEU A 54 3.96 -1.45 4.82
C LEU A 54 4.01 -2.43 5.98
N HIS A 55 4.49 -1.96 7.11
CA HIS A 55 4.50 -2.77 8.32
C HIS A 55 4.02 -1.93 9.49
N TYR A 56 3.53 -2.60 10.50
CA TYR A 56 3.02 -1.97 11.69
C TYR A 56 3.83 -2.45 12.89
N ILE A 57 4.43 -1.51 13.58
CA ILE A 57 5.20 -1.87 14.77
C ILE A 57 4.24 -1.90 15.94
N ASN A 58 4.05 -3.10 16.46
CA ASN A 58 3.13 -3.33 17.55
C ASN A 58 3.92 -3.70 18.79
N GLU A 59 3.84 -2.84 19.78
CA GLU A 59 4.56 -3.09 21.03
C GLU A 59 3.69 -3.69 22.08
#